data_dfff69ec935edfcfbb08584a90e4d05f
#
_entry.id   dfff69ec935edfcfbb08584a90e4d05f
#
_cell.length_a   1.000
_cell.length_b   1.000
_cell.length_c   1.000
_cell.angle_alpha   90.00
_cell.angle_beta   90.00
_cell.angle_gamma   90.00
#
_symmetry.space_group_name_H-M   'P 1'
#
loop_
_entity.id
_entity.type
_entity.pdbx_description
1 polymer ?
#
loop_
_entity_poly.entity_id
_entity_poly.type
_entity_poly.pdbx_seq_one_letter_code
_entity_poly.pdbx_strand_id
1 'polypeptide(L)'
;RLRSTGSCGGPVTAASSSPVSLPWSVAAAMKQVRTPIGCVLMITAGTGIFMGAHWSPLVPLMLAFYLVTLLAPSAARNSLIWFAIAGAWVAAVMIQPSAMEDHVYLYLAWLVAIAVGLLDRDNFLDEAGRQGRYLLALLFATATIWKLTSGSFISGAALWTSGLLDDRMTPLLNLAGISSESLTDARPQVTAVVASDGETFDISLSSYSSIALTLLALGTIALEALIAVSYAAPDTSRLAKLRAPLLVGFGFVTYAIVPVLPFALLLAV
;
A
#
# COMPACT_ATOMS: atom_id res chain seq x y z
N ARG A 1 36.88 25.00 81.80
CA ARG A 1 35.59 24.28 81.86
C ARG A 1 34.52 25.10 81.15
N LEU A 2 34.17 24.67 80.00
CA LEU A 2 32.84 24.98 79.41
C LEU A 2 32.64 23.98 78.30
N ARG A 3 31.59 23.18 78.41
CA ARG A 3 31.11 22.21 77.44
C ARG A 3 30.46 22.93 76.28
N SER A 4 30.78 22.56 75.03
CA SER A 4 30.05 22.91 73.82
C SER A 4 29.23 21.69 73.38
N THR A 5 27.96 21.91 73.30
CA THR A 5 26.90 20.94 72.88
C THR A 5 26.97 20.71 71.37
N GLY A 6 26.98 19.42 70.99
CA GLY A 6 27.05 18.97 69.65
C GLY A 6 25.75 19.23 68.87
N SER A 7 25.92 19.66 67.64
CA SER A 7 24.87 19.75 66.62
C SER A 7 24.78 18.44 65.86
N CYS A 8 23.66 17.73 66.01
CA CYS A 8 23.33 16.56 65.20
C CYS A 8 22.82 17.04 63.82
N GLY A 9 23.72 17.05 62.83
CA GLY A 9 23.35 17.11 61.43
C GLY A 9 23.09 15.71 60.89
N GLY A 10 21.84 15.31 60.82
CA GLY A 10 21.48 14.05 60.17
C GLY A 10 21.69 14.13 58.65
N PRO A 11 22.14 13.06 58.01
CA PRO A 11 22.29 13.05 56.55
C PRO A 11 20.92 13.11 55.89
N VAL A 12 20.71 14.15 55.05
CA VAL A 12 19.58 14.23 54.13
C VAL A 12 19.74 13.12 53.11
N THR A 13 18.99 12.04 53.25
CA THR A 13 18.89 10.99 52.25
C THR A 13 18.25 11.58 51.02
N ALA A 14 19.04 11.83 49.99
CA ALA A 14 18.56 12.15 48.65
C ALA A 14 17.68 10.97 48.19
N ALA A 15 16.40 11.25 48.01
CA ALA A 15 15.46 10.29 47.41
C ALA A 15 15.99 9.96 46.00
N SER A 16 16.54 8.76 45.84
CA SER A 16 16.91 8.23 44.52
C SER A 16 15.62 8.05 43.74
N SER A 17 15.40 8.95 42.78
CA SER A 17 14.34 8.77 41.77
C SER A 17 14.69 7.49 41.01
N SER A 18 14.05 6.39 41.35
CA SER A 18 14.12 5.17 40.57
C SER A 18 13.68 5.49 39.14
N PRO A 19 14.46 5.13 38.13
CA PRO A 19 14.02 5.33 36.74
C PRO A 19 12.70 4.57 36.58
N VAL A 20 11.68 5.29 36.08
CA VAL A 20 10.38 4.69 35.75
C VAL A 20 10.65 3.56 34.75
N SER A 21 10.60 2.32 35.25
CA SER A 21 10.73 1.15 34.39
C SER A 21 9.52 1.11 33.47
N LEU A 22 9.74 1.39 32.19
CA LEU A 22 8.74 1.19 31.14
C LEU A 22 8.16 -0.23 31.28
N PRO A 23 6.84 -0.41 31.18
CA PRO A 23 6.24 -1.73 31.18
C PRO A 23 6.99 -2.62 30.18
N TRP A 24 7.40 -3.81 30.63
CA TRP A 24 8.19 -4.77 29.82
C TRP A 24 7.60 -5.01 28.42
N SER A 25 6.27 -4.91 28.25
CA SER A 25 5.55 -4.99 26.98
C SER A 25 5.95 -3.89 25.98
N VAL A 26 6.13 -2.65 26.46
CA VAL A 26 6.53 -1.51 25.59
C VAL A 26 7.99 -1.65 25.18
N ALA A 27 8.87 -2.06 26.07
CA ALA A 27 10.28 -2.29 25.76
C ALA A 27 10.44 -3.45 24.75
N ALA A 28 9.65 -4.52 24.89
CA ALA A 28 9.64 -5.64 23.95
C ALA A 28 9.14 -5.22 22.57
N ALA A 29 8.04 -4.44 22.51
CA ALA A 29 7.51 -3.89 21.28
C ALA A 29 8.52 -3.00 20.53
N MET A 30 9.17 -2.09 21.26
CA MET A 30 10.22 -1.22 20.69
C MET A 30 11.42 -2.02 20.15
N LYS A 31 11.79 -3.12 20.82
CA LYS A 31 12.86 -4.01 20.34
C LYS A 31 12.46 -4.74 19.07
N GLN A 32 11.20 -5.15 18.95
CA GLN A 32 10.68 -5.83 17.75
C GLN A 32 10.69 -4.93 16.52
N VAL A 33 10.24 -3.68 16.65
CA VAL A 33 10.23 -2.69 15.53
C VAL A 33 11.62 -2.50 14.94
N ARG A 34 12.67 -2.75 15.71
CA ARG A 34 14.06 -2.63 15.27
C ARG A 34 14.58 -3.85 14.50
N THR A 35 13.82 -4.93 14.41
CA THR A 35 14.21 -6.10 13.62
C THR A 35 13.59 -6.01 12.21
N PRO A 36 14.32 -6.38 11.14
CA PRO A 36 13.75 -6.36 9.78
C PRO A 36 12.45 -7.16 9.67
N ILE A 37 12.38 -8.34 10.28
CA ILE A 37 11.16 -9.16 10.35
C ILE A 37 10.02 -8.38 11.03
N GLY A 38 10.29 -7.77 12.17
CA GLY A 38 9.28 -6.98 12.89
C GLY A 38 8.77 -5.80 12.07
N CYS A 39 9.65 -5.11 11.34
CA CYS A 39 9.27 -4.03 10.42
C CYS A 39 8.32 -4.53 9.34
N VAL A 40 8.66 -5.61 8.64
CA VAL A 40 7.82 -6.20 7.57
C VAL A 40 6.44 -6.57 8.12
N LEU A 41 6.37 -7.30 9.24
CA LEU A 41 5.11 -7.72 9.83
C LEU A 41 4.25 -6.54 10.29
N MET A 42 4.86 -5.51 10.88
CA MET A 42 4.15 -4.32 11.35
C MET A 42 3.64 -3.45 10.21
N ILE A 43 4.44 -3.21 9.18
CA ILE A 43 4.00 -2.44 8.01
C ILE A 43 2.86 -3.19 7.33
N THR A 44 2.98 -4.52 7.15
CA THR A 44 1.92 -5.35 6.56
C THR A 44 0.61 -5.26 7.36
N ALA A 45 0.68 -5.42 8.69
CA ALA A 45 -0.51 -5.31 9.54
C ALA A 45 -1.11 -3.89 9.52
N GLY A 46 -0.27 -2.85 9.54
CA GLY A 46 -0.69 -1.45 9.43
C GLY A 46 -1.36 -1.15 8.09
N THR A 47 -0.81 -1.65 6.99
CA THR A 47 -1.42 -1.53 5.66
C THR A 47 -2.84 -2.10 5.64
N GLY A 48 -3.09 -3.20 6.35
CA GLY A 48 -4.42 -3.80 6.45
C GLY A 48 -5.48 -2.89 7.05
N ILE A 49 -5.11 -1.97 7.94
CA ILE A 49 -6.07 -0.99 8.49
C ILE A 49 -6.58 -0.07 7.39
N PHE A 50 -5.69 0.43 6.55
CA PHE A 50 -6.03 1.32 5.43
C PHE A 50 -6.80 0.57 4.34
N MET A 51 -6.40 -0.67 4.02
CA MET A 51 -7.10 -1.53 3.06
C MET A 51 -8.51 -1.88 3.53
N GLY A 52 -8.71 -2.08 4.85
CA GLY A 52 -10.00 -2.39 5.45
C GLY A 52 -10.92 -1.20 5.65
N ALA A 53 -10.44 0.04 5.40
CA ALA A 53 -11.20 1.26 5.68
C ALA A 53 -12.55 1.34 4.94
N HIS A 54 -12.66 0.73 3.77
CA HIS A 54 -13.88 0.68 2.97
C HIS A 54 -14.91 -0.35 3.49
N TRP A 55 -14.51 -1.26 4.39
CA TRP A 55 -15.39 -2.24 4.99
C TRP A 55 -15.29 -2.20 6.52
N SER A 56 -16.26 -1.55 7.15
CA SER A 56 -16.26 -1.24 8.57
C SER A 56 -15.98 -2.43 9.52
N PRO A 57 -16.42 -3.68 9.25
CA PRO A 57 -16.10 -4.82 10.12
C PRO A 57 -14.63 -5.22 10.12
N LEU A 58 -13.87 -4.96 9.05
CA LEU A 58 -12.45 -5.30 8.99
C LEU A 58 -11.57 -4.33 9.78
N VAL A 59 -11.96 -3.06 9.90
CA VAL A 59 -11.14 -2.05 10.59
C VAL A 59 -10.81 -2.45 12.03
N PRO A 60 -11.79 -2.78 12.92
CA PRO A 60 -11.47 -3.19 14.28
C PRO A 60 -10.67 -4.48 14.34
N LEU A 61 -10.91 -5.45 13.44
CA LEU A 61 -10.12 -6.67 13.34
C LEU A 61 -8.67 -6.37 12.99
N MET A 62 -8.44 -5.53 11.99
CA MET A 62 -7.09 -5.16 11.56
C MET A 62 -6.37 -4.32 12.60
N LEU A 63 -7.08 -3.43 13.32
CA LEU A 63 -6.52 -2.67 14.44
C LEU A 63 -6.11 -3.61 15.58
N ALA A 64 -6.97 -4.56 15.97
CA ALA A 64 -6.65 -5.55 16.98
C ALA A 64 -5.45 -6.40 16.56
N PHE A 65 -5.40 -6.81 15.30
CA PHE A 65 -4.27 -7.55 14.75
C PHE A 65 -2.98 -6.73 14.76
N TYR A 66 -3.02 -5.46 14.38
CA TYR A 66 -1.89 -4.56 14.46
C TYR A 66 -1.38 -4.42 15.90
N LEU A 67 -2.29 -4.27 16.87
CA LEU A 67 -1.92 -4.23 18.29
C LEU A 67 -1.29 -5.55 18.76
N VAL A 68 -1.79 -6.71 18.29
CA VAL A 68 -1.16 -8.01 18.56
C VAL A 68 0.25 -8.07 18.00
N THR A 69 0.46 -7.60 16.77
CA THR A 69 1.82 -7.58 16.18
C THR A 69 2.78 -6.66 16.95
N LEU A 70 2.26 -5.57 17.52
CA LEU A 70 3.03 -4.63 18.31
C LEU A 70 3.35 -5.14 19.73
N LEU A 71 2.35 -5.70 20.42
CA LEU A 71 2.43 -6.02 21.85
C LEU A 71 2.85 -7.48 22.14
N ALA A 72 2.62 -8.39 21.20
CA ALA A 72 2.90 -9.82 21.31
C ALA A 72 3.74 -10.32 20.12
N PRO A 73 5.03 -9.98 20.07
CA PRO A 73 5.91 -10.32 18.95
C PRO A 73 6.01 -11.82 18.63
N SER A 74 5.90 -12.67 19.63
CA SER A 74 5.88 -14.12 19.43
C SER A 74 4.63 -14.61 18.71
N ALA A 75 3.47 -13.99 19.01
CA ALA A 75 2.23 -14.25 18.31
C ALA A 75 2.29 -13.75 16.86
N ALA A 76 2.84 -12.55 16.65
CA ALA A 76 3.04 -12.00 15.31
C ALA A 76 3.90 -12.89 14.38
N ARG A 77 4.79 -13.71 14.94
CA ARG A 77 5.61 -14.68 14.20
C ARG A 77 4.95 -16.04 14.02
N ASN A 78 3.68 -16.18 14.39
CA ASN A 78 2.94 -17.42 14.19
C ASN A 78 2.20 -17.37 12.85
N SER A 79 2.58 -18.25 11.91
CA SER A 79 1.99 -18.35 10.58
C SER A 79 0.46 -18.56 10.61
N LEU A 80 -0.08 -19.30 11.60
CA LEU A 80 -1.51 -19.56 11.72
C LEU A 80 -2.32 -18.26 11.93
N ILE A 81 -1.77 -17.27 12.63
CA ILE A 81 -2.45 -15.98 12.81
C ILE A 81 -2.58 -15.27 11.46
N TRP A 82 -1.54 -15.29 10.63
CA TRP A 82 -1.57 -14.68 9.31
C TRP A 82 -2.50 -15.42 8.35
N PHE A 83 -2.56 -16.75 8.41
CA PHE A 83 -3.57 -17.53 7.67
C PHE A 83 -5.00 -17.20 8.13
N ALA A 84 -5.22 -17.04 9.43
CA ALA A 84 -6.54 -16.65 9.94
C ALA A 84 -6.95 -15.24 9.46
N ILE A 85 -6.03 -14.28 9.46
CA ILE A 85 -6.27 -12.93 8.91
C ILE A 85 -6.52 -13.00 7.40
N ALA A 86 -5.73 -13.76 6.65
CA ALA A 86 -5.97 -13.96 5.21
C ALA A 86 -7.36 -14.59 4.97
N GLY A 87 -7.75 -15.57 5.77
CA GLY A 87 -9.09 -16.17 5.72
C GLY A 87 -10.21 -15.17 5.99
N ALA A 88 -10.02 -14.26 6.96
CA ALA A 88 -11.00 -13.18 7.21
C ALA A 88 -11.13 -12.23 6.00
N TRP A 89 -10.02 -11.91 5.34
CA TRP A 89 -10.04 -11.13 4.11
C TRP A 89 -10.71 -11.85 2.94
N VAL A 90 -10.46 -13.17 2.78
CA VAL A 90 -11.19 -13.99 1.78
C VAL A 90 -12.69 -13.95 2.06
N ALA A 91 -13.11 -14.12 3.31
CA ALA A 91 -14.52 -14.05 3.67
C ALA A 91 -15.12 -12.67 3.35
N ALA A 92 -14.39 -11.59 3.63
CA ALA A 92 -14.82 -10.23 3.29
C ALA A 92 -15.03 -10.05 1.78
N VAL A 93 -14.07 -10.48 0.96
CA VAL A 93 -14.15 -10.44 -0.51
C VAL A 93 -15.35 -11.24 -1.01
N MET A 94 -15.61 -12.42 -0.44
CA MET A 94 -16.74 -13.27 -0.84
C MET A 94 -18.11 -12.68 -0.46
N ILE A 95 -18.18 -11.93 0.66
CA ILE A 95 -19.43 -11.30 1.12
C ILE A 95 -19.75 -10.06 0.29
N GLN A 96 -18.76 -9.24 -0.05
CA GLN A 96 -18.97 -7.96 -0.71
C GLN A 96 -17.87 -7.67 -1.76
N PRO A 97 -17.82 -8.43 -2.85
CA PRO A 97 -16.77 -8.32 -3.86
C PRO A 97 -16.74 -6.94 -4.54
N SER A 98 -17.90 -6.33 -4.74
CA SER A 98 -18.04 -5.01 -5.40
C SER A 98 -17.53 -3.83 -4.57
N ALA A 99 -17.36 -4.00 -3.25
CA ALA A 99 -16.81 -2.96 -2.38
C ALA A 99 -15.27 -3.04 -2.27
N MET A 100 -14.66 -4.06 -2.87
CA MET A 100 -13.22 -4.30 -2.78
C MET A 100 -12.50 -3.70 -3.99
N GLU A 101 -11.50 -2.89 -3.72
CA GLU A 101 -10.61 -2.36 -4.74
C GLU A 101 -9.60 -3.42 -5.20
N ASP A 102 -9.09 -3.32 -6.42
CA ASP A 102 -8.18 -4.33 -7.02
C ASP A 102 -6.93 -4.61 -6.18
N HIS A 103 -6.42 -3.61 -5.48
CA HIS A 103 -5.24 -3.77 -4.63
C HIS A 103 -5.47 -4.61 -3.36
N VAL A 104 -6.73 -4.87 -2.96
CA VAL A 104 -7.08 -5.79 -1.87
C VAL A 104 -6.65 -7.21 -2.21
N TYR A 105 -6.81 -7.64 -3.47
CA TYR A 105 -6.37 -8.98 -3.91
C TYR A 105 -4.85 -9.15 -3.81
N LEU A 106 -4.09 -8.09 -4.13
CA LEU A 106 -2.65 -8.11 -3.94
C LEU A 106 -2.28 -8.20 -2.45
N TYR A 107 -2.96 -7.43 -1.60
CA TYR A 107 -2.75 -7.50 -0.15
C TYR A 107 -3.06 -8.89 0.40
N LEU A 108 -4.14 -9.51 -0.04
CA LEU A 108 -4.50 -10.88 0.34
C LEU A 108 -3.40 -11.89 -0.07
N ALA A 109 -2.92 -11.81 -1.32
CA ALA A 109 -1.82 -12.65 -1.79
C ALA A 109 -0.54 -12.42 -0.95
N TRP A 110 -0.27 -11.18 -0.56
CA TRP A 110 0.85 -10.85 0.31
C TRP A 110 0.69 -11.41 1.73
N LEU A 111 -0.51 -11.36 2.32
CA LEU A 111 -0.80 -12.01 3.61
C LEU A 111 -0.51 -13.51 3.59
N VAL A 112 -0.90 -14.17 2.50
CA VAL A 112 -0.60 -15.60 2.30
C VAL A 112 0.91 -15.82 2.16
N ALA A 113 1.61 -14.98 1.41
CA ALA A 113 3.07 -15.04 1.27
C ALA A 113 3.79 -14.88 2.62
N ILE A 114 3.37 -13.94 3.46
CA ILE A 114 3.87 -13.78 4.83
C ILE A 114 3.59 -15.04 5.66
N ALA A 115 2.37 -15.58 5.61
CA ALA A 115 2.00 -16.78 6.36
C ALA A 115 2.86 -17.99 5.98
N VAL A 116 3.09 -18.18 4.67
CA VAL A 116 3.95 -19.26 4.15
C VAL A 116 5.40 -19.03 4.54
N GLY A 117 5.93 -17.81 4.37
CA GLY A 117 7.30 -17.47 4.75
C GLY A 117 7.59 -17.72 6.24
N LEU A 118 6.60 -17.50 7.11
CA LEU A 118 6.72 -17.75 8.55
C LEU A 118 6.73 -19.25 8.92
N LEU A 119 6.47 -20.17 8.01
CA LEU A 119 6.68 -21.61 8.24
C LEU A 119 8.17 -21.93 8.33
N ASP A 120 9.02 -21.21 7.61
CA ASP A 120 10.48 -21.27 7.73
C ASP A 120 11.01 -19.94 8.28
N ARG A 121 11.06 -19.86 9.62
CA ARG A 121 11.40 -18.63 10.34
C ARG A 121 12.82 -18.17 10.11
N ASP A 122 13.73 -19.09 9.88
CA ASP A 122 15.15 -18.81 9.74
C ASP A 122 15.44 -18.13 8.39
N ASN A 123 14.68 -18.46 7.36
CA ASN A 123 14.81 -17.91 6.02
C ASN A 123 13.66 -16.95 5.65
N PHE A 124 12.87 -16.49 6.65
CA PHE A 124 11.67 -15.69 6.41
C PHE A 124 11.89 -14.49 5.48
N LEU A 125 12.95 -13.70 5.70
CA LEU A 125 13.19 -12.48 4.92
C LEU A 125 13.52 -12.79 3.46
N ASP A 126 14.31 -13.83 3.21
CA ASP A 126 14.66 -14.26 1.86
C ASP A 126 13.43 -14.80 1.13
N GLU A 127 12.61 -15.59 1.83
CA GLU A 127 11.37 -16.13 1.29
C GLU A 127 10.34 -15.04 1.01
N ALA A 128 10.08 -14.14 1.98
CA ALA A 128 9.17 -13.01 1.82
C ALA A 128 9.62 -12.08 0.68
N GLY A 129 10.92 -11.78 0.60
CA GLY A 129 11.49 -10.99 -0.49
C GLY A 129 11.33 -11.68 -1.86
N ARG A 130 11.50 -13.00 -1.92
CA ARG A 130 11.28 -13.78 -3.13
C ARG A 130 9.81 -13.78 -3.57
N GLN A 131 8.89 -14.03 -2.62
CA GLN A 131 7.45 -14.01 -2.88
C GLN A 131 6.96 -12.61 -3.29
N GLY A 132 7.38 -11.58 -2.57
CA GLY A 132 7.06 -10.19 -2.92
C GLY A 132 7.51 -9.83 -4.33
N ARG A 133 8.72 -10.25 -4.72
CA ARG A 133 9.22 -10.07 -6.08
C ARG A 133 8.32 -10.71 -7.14
N TYR A 134 7.90 -11.96 -6.94
CA TYR A 134 7.01 -12.64 -7.88
C TYR A 134 5.60 -12.04 -7.91
N LEU A 135 5.08 -11.62 -6.76
CA LEU A 135 3.79 -10.93 -6.69
C LEU A 135 3.83 -9.60 -7.45
N LEU A 136 4.88 -8.81 -7.32
CA LEU A 136 5.06 -7.59 -8.09
C LEU A 136 5.18 -7.86 -9.58
N ALA A 137 5.99 -8.85 -9.97
CA ALA A 137 6.10 -9.25 -11.39
C ALA A 137 4.73 -9.63 -11.97
N LEU A 138 3.95 -10.45 -11.24
CA LEU A 138 2.63 -10.89 -11.65
C LEU A 138 1.65 -9.72 -11.72
N LEU A 139 1.61 -8.85 -10.70
CA LEU A 139 0.75 -7.68 -10.66
C LEU A 139 0.95 -6.79 -11.88
N PHE A 140 2.20 -6.39 -12.15
CA PHE A 140 2.48 -5.50 -13.28
C PHE A 140 2.32 -6.20 -14.63
N ALA A 141 2.59 -7.51 -14.73
CA ALA A 141 2.33 -8.27 -15.94
C ALA A 141 0.82 -8.36 -16.25
N THR A 142 -0.01 -8.66 -15.27
CA THR A 142 -1.46 -8.72 -15.44
C THR A 142 -2.05 -7.36 -15.76
N ALA A 143 -1.60 -6.29 -15.09
CA ALA A 143 -2.01 -4.91 -15.41
C ALA A 143 -1.63 -4.53 -16.86
N THR A 144 -0.42 -4.87 -17.29
CA THR A 144 0.04 -4.65 -18.68
C THR A 144 -0.82 -5.41 -19.69
N ILE A 145 -1.06 -6.70 -19.46
CA ILE A 145 -1.88 -7.54 -20.36
C ILE A 145 -3.29 -6.99 -20.46
N TRP A 146 -3.91 -6.67 -19.32
CA TRP A 146 -5.26 -6.09 -19.30
C TRP A 146 -5.35 -4.80 -20.12
N LYS A 147 -4.39 -3.89 -19.95
CA LYS A 147 -4.34 -2.64 -20.70
C LYS A 147 -4.09 -2.85 -22.19
N LEU A 148 -3.24 -3.82 -22.56
CA LEU A 148 -2.99 -4.17 -23.97
C LEU A 148 -4.21 -4.81 -24.64
N THR A 149 -5.04 -5.54 -23.89
CA THR A 149 -6.26 -6.16 -24.42
C THR A 149 -7.45 -5.20 -24.43
N SER A 150 -7.36 -4.09 -23.68
CA SER A 150 -8.40 -3.06 -23.63
C SER A 150 -8.19 -2.00 -24.73
N GLY A 151 -8.99 -2.03 -25.78
CA GLY A 151 -8.96 -1.02 -26.84
C GLY A 151 -9.21 0.40 -26.31
N SER A 152 -10.05 0.54 -25.28
CA SER A 152 -10.32 1.83 -24.62
C SER A 152 -9.09 2.39 -23.89
N PHE A 153 -8.24 1.52 -23.34
CA PHE A 153 -7.02 1.97 -22.68
C PHE A 153 -5.96 2.43 -23.70
N ILE A 154 -5.73 1.62 -24.75
CA ILE A 154 -4.75 1.95 -25.81
C ILE A 154 -5.10 3.27 -26.50
N SER A 155 -6.39 3.53 -26.76
CA SER A 155 -6.85 4.79 -27.37
C SER A 155 -6.81 6.00 -26.42
N GLY A 156 -6.51 5.82 -25.14
CA GLY A 156 -6.59 6.87 -24.12
C GLY A 156 -8.00 7.16 -23.62
N ALA A 157 -9.03 6.51 -24.17
CA ALA A 157 -10.41 6.72 -23.75
C ALA A 157 -10.66 6.34 -22.28
N ALA A 158 -10.02 5.27 -21.79
CA ALA A 158 -10.11 4.87 -20.39
C ALA A 158 -9.51 5.94 -19.45
N LEU A 159 -8.39 6.57 -19.80
CA LEU A 159 -7.81 7.67 -19.02
C LEU A 159 -8.73 8.89 -19.02
N TRP A 160 -9.35 9.18 -20.16
CA TRP A 160 -10.33 10.24 -20.29
C TRP A 160 -11.53 10.00 -19.38
N THR A 161 -12.16 8.82 -19.48
CA THR A 161 -13.34 8.45 -18.68
C THR A 161 -13.01 8.46 -17.18
N SER A 162 -11.89 7.86 -16.79
CA SER A 162 -11.44 7.88 -15.38
C SER A 162 -11.23 9.31 -14.89
N GLY A 163 -10.68 10.19 -15.71
CA GLY A 163 -10.45 11.58 -15.35
C GLY A 163 -11.71 12.43 -15.27
N LEU A 164 -12.78 12.03 -15.96
CA LEU A 164 -14.10 12.64 -15.78
C LEU A 164 -14.79 12.20 -14.50
N LEU A 165 -14.59 10.95 -14.08
CA LEU A 165 -15.21 10.37 -12.88
C LEU A 165 -14.40 10.64 -11.60
N ASP A 166 -13.13 10.95 -11.71
CA ASP A 166 -12.23 11.16 -10.55
C ASP A 166 -11.51 12.51 -10.65
N ASP A 167 -11.86 13.43 -9.74
CA ASP A 167 -11.27 14.78 -9.66
C ASP A 167 -9.77 14.77 -9.45
N ARG A 168 -9.21 13.74 -8.84
CA ARG A 168 -7.78 13.57 -8.62
C ARG A 168 -6.99 13.49 -9.93
N MET A 169 -7.64 13.07 -11.02
CA MET A 169 -7.04 12.97 -12.35
C MET A 169 -6.97 14.32 -13.10
N THR A 170 -7.56 15.39 -12.55
CA THR A 170 -7.55 16.73 -13.18
C THR A 170 -6.15 17.21 -13.59
N PRO A 171 -5.08 17.08 -12.77
CA PRO A 171 -3.74 17.50 -13.17
C PRO A 171 -3.22 16.74 -14.41
N LEU A 172 -3.52 15.44 -14.51
CA LEU A 172 -3.14 14.63 -15.67
C LEU A 172 -3.86 15.08 -16.94
N LEU A 173 -5.16 15.35 -16.84
CA LEU A 173 -5.96 15.82 -17.97
C LEU A 173 -5.54 17.22 -18.43
N ASN A 174 -5.16 18.10 -17.49
CA ASN A 174 -4.61 19.40 -17.81
C ASN A 174 -3.28 19.29 -18.58
N LEU A 175 -2.41 18.32 -18.21
CA LEU A 175 -1.18 18.02 -18.98
C LEU A 175 -1.50 17.55 -20.41
N ALA A 176 -2.62 16.85 -20.60
CA ALA A 176 -3.10 16.45 -21.91
C ALA A 176 -3.81 17.58 -22.69
N GLY A 177 -3.79 18.81 -22.17
CA GLY A 177 -4.37 20.00 -22.82
C GLY A 177 -5.88 20.14 -22.67
N ILE A 178 -6.48 19.45 -21.67
CA ILE A 178 -7.91 19.56 -21.36
C ILE A 178 -8.07 20.58 -20.23
N SER A 179 -8.84 21.64 -20.46
CA SER A 179 -9.00 22.70 -19.45
C SER A 179 -9.87 22.24 -18.27
N SER A 180 -9.58 22.75 -17.09
CA SER A 180 -10.39 22.50 -15.89
C SER A 180 -11.85 22.97 -16.06
N GLU A 181 -12.10 23.99 -16.84
CA GLU A 181 -13.44 24.49 -17.17
C GLU A 181 -14.22 23.44 -17.98
N SER A 182 -13.61 22.91 -19.05
CA SER A 182 -14.21 21.80 -19.84
C SER A 182 -14.51 20.57 -19.00
N LEU A 183 -13.68 20.25 -18.00
CA LEU A 183 -13.90 19.13 -17.09
C LEU A 183 -15.10 19.41 -16.15
N THR A 184 -15.20 20.64 -15.63
CA THR A 184 -16.30 21.03 -14.73
C THR A 184 -17.64 20.94 -15.45
N ASP A 185 -17.69 21.28 -16.72
CA ASP A 185 -18.92 21.22 -17.54
C ASP A 185 -19.27 19.78 -17.96
N ALA A 186 -18.27 18.94 -18.24
CA ALA A 186 -18.48 17.57 -18.71
C ALA A 186 -18.85 16.57 -17.59
N ARG A 187 -18.32 16.74 -16.38
CA ARG A 187 -18.50 15.80 -15.26
C ARG A 187 -19.95 15.55 -14.84
N PRO A 188 -20.81 16.60 -14.65
CA PRO A 188 -22.20 16.37 -14.31
C PRO A 188 -22.95 15.57 -15.38
N GLN A 189 -22.62 15.80 -16.65
CA GLN A 189 -23.23 15.10 -17.78
C GLN A 189 -22.85 13.62 -17.80
N VAL A 190 -21.57 13.29 -17.60
CA VAL A 190 -21.09 11.90 -17.50
C VAL A 190 -21.69 11.19 -16.30
N THR A 191 -21.77 11.86 -15.14
CA THR A 191 -22.37 11.28 -13.94
C THR A 191 -23.85 10.96 -14.16
N ALA A 192 -24.59 11.83 -14.85
CA ALA A 192 -25.98 11.61 -15.20
C ALA A 192 -26.17 10.41 -16.15
N VAL A 193 -25.29 10.26 -17.15
CA VAL A 193 -25.30 9.15 -18.11
C VAL A 193 -24.97 7.82 -17.43
N VAL A 194 -23.95 7.79 -16.57
CA VAL A 194 -23.62 6.59 -15.80
C VAL A 194 -24.78 6.16 -14.90
N ALA A 195 -25.55 7.12 -14.38
CA ALA A 195 -26.73 6.84 -13.56
C ALA A 195 -27.97 6.40 -14.37
N SER A 196 -28.04 6.70 -15.67
CA SER A 196 -29.26 6.51 -16.51
C SER A 196 -29.28 5.22 -17.33
N ASP A 197 -28.33 4.32 -17.14
CA ASP A 197 -28.29 2.96 -17.71
C ASP A 197 -28.60 2.88 -19.24
N GLY A 198 -27.78 3.51 -20.06
CA GLY A 198 -27.78 3.22 -21.50
C GLY A 198 -27.68 4.35 -22.51
N GLU A 199 -27.49 5.58 -22.10
CA GLU A 199 -27.21 6.65 -23.06
C GLU A 199 -25.72 6.68 -23.42
N THR A 200 -25.41 6.76 -24.70
CA THR A 200 -24.03 7.00 -25.18
C THR A 200 -23.74 8.49 -25.14
N PHE A 201 -22.62 8.84 -24.52
CA PHE A 201 -22.17 10.22 -24.43
C PHE A 201 -20.96 10.42 -25.33
N ASP A 202 -21.07 11.30 -26.29
CA ASP A 202 -19.98 11.64 -27.21
C ASP A 202 -19.35 12.96 -26.79
N ILE A 203 -18.19 12.89 -26.13
CA ILE A 203 -17.40 14.10 -25.88
C ILE A 203 -16.28 14.16 -26.90
N SER A 204 -16.37 15.11 -27.81
CA SER A 204 -15.31 15.36 -28.79
C SER A 204 -14.07 15.95 -28.11
N LEU A 205 -12.99 15.19 -28.13
CA LEU A 205 -11.66 15.67 -27.73
C LEU A 205 -10.97 16.38 -28.90
N SER A 206 -10.15 17.39 -28.59
CA SER A 206 -9.24 17.92 -29.59
C SER A 206 -8.25 16.83 -30.04
N SER A 207 -7.79 16.89 -31.29
CA SER A 207 -6.79 15.95 -31.81
C SER A 207 -5.53 15.92 -30.95
N TYR A 208 -5.11 17.07 -30.43
CA TYR A 208 -3.96 17.17 -29.51
C TYR A 208 -4.21 16.38 -28.22
N SER A 209 -5.34 16.59 -27.54
CA SER A 209 -5.68 15.91 -26.30
C SER A 209 -5.81 14.40 -26.50
N SER A 210 -6.41 13.96 -27.60
CA SER A 210 -6.50 12.55 -27.94
C SER A 210 -5.13 11.88 -28.10
N ILE A 211 -4.22 12.53 -28.86
CA ILE A 211 -2.84 12.04 -29.02
C ILE A 211 -2.10 12.02 -27.69
N ALA A 212 -2.23 13.07 -26.88
CA ALA A 212 -1.57 13.16 -25.58
C ALA A 212 -2.02 12.03 -24.63
N LEU A 213 -3.34 11.77 -24.56
CA LEU A 213 -3.88 10.67 -23.74
C LEU A 213 -3.42 9.30 -24.24
N THR A 214 -3.36 9.10 -25.55
CA THR A 214 -2.84 7.86 -26.17
C THR A 214 -1.37 7.65 -25.79
N LEU A 215 -0.53 8.69 -25.89
CA LEU A 215 0.88 8.61 -25.50
C LEU A 215 1.06 8.34 -24.01
N LEU A 216 0.24 8.95 -23.16
CA LEU A 216 0.23 8.66 -21.72
C LEU A 216 -0.16 7.21 -21.43
N ALA A 217 -1.18 6.69 -22.10
CA ALA A 217 -1.60 5.30 -21.99
C ALA A 217 -0.50 4.33 -22.40
N LEU A 218 0.12 4.55 -23.55
CA LEU A 218 1.24 3.73 -24.03
C LEU A 218 2.47 3.83 -23.11
N GLY A 219 2.76 5.02 -22.59
CA GLY A 219 3.82 5.24 -21.61
C GLY A 219 3.61 4.45 -20.31
N THR A 220 2.37 4.43 -19.81
CA THR A 220 1.98 3.64 -18.64
C THR A 220 2.16 2.14 -18.89
N ILE A 221 1.68 1.64 -20.04
CA ILE A 221 1.85 0.23 -20.44
C ILE A 221 3.32 -0.14 -20.50
N ALA A 222 4.14 0.70 -21.15
CA ALA A 222 5.58 0.44 -21.30
C ALA A 222 6.31 0.42 -19.94
N LEU A 223 5.96 1.34 -19.03
CA LEU A 223 6.52 1.40 -17.69
C LEU A 223 6.15 0.16 -16.87
N GLU A 224 4.88 -0.23 -16.86
CA GLU A 224 4.41 -1.42 -16.14
C GLU A 224 5.03 -2.70 -16.71
N ALA A 225 5.13 -2.84 -18.04
CA ALA A 225 5.81 -3.98 -18.68
C ALA A 225 7.28 -4.05 -18.27
N LEU A 226 7.98 -2.91 -18.23
CA LEU A 226 9.38 -2.85 -17.83
C LEU A 226 9.57 -3.23 -16.35
N ILE A 227 8.67 -2.80 -15.47
CA ILE A 227 8.65 -3.21 -14.06
C ILE A 227 8.42 -4.73 -13.99
N ALA A 228 7.39 -5.26 -14.64
CA ALA A 228 7.09 -6.69 -14.63
C ALA A 228 8.32 -7.53 -15.04
N VAL A 229 8.94 -7.18 -16.16
CA VAL A 229 10.12 -7.88 -16.67
C VAL A 229 11.31 -7.73 -15.72
N SER A 230 11.53 -6.55 -15.12
CA SER A 230 12.64 -6.34 -14.18
C SER A 230 12.50 -7.21 -12.92
N TYR A 231 11.26 -7.33 -12.38
CA TYR A 231 10.99 -8.16 -11.22
C TYR A 231 10.99 -9.66 -11.53
N ALA A 232 10.59 -10.08 -12.73
CA ALA A 232 10.68 -11.46 -13.18
C ALA A 232 12.12 -11.88 -13.50
N ALA A 233 13.01 -10.95 -13.84
CA ALA A 233 14.38 -11.24 -14.22
C ALA A 233 15.18 -11.87 -13.07
N PRO A 234 16.13 -12.79 -13.33
CA PRO A 234 17.03 -13.32 -12.32
C PRO A 234 17.94 -12.24 -11.74
N ASP A 235 18.38 -12.42 -10.48
CA ASP A 235 19.17 -11.40 -9.75
C ASP A 235 20.52 -11.08 -10.40
N THR A 236 21.05 -11.99 -11.20
CA THR A 236 22.26 -11.80 -12.01
C THR A 236 22.08 -10.91 -13.23
N SER A 237 20.82 -10.62 -13.60
CA SER A 237 20.48 -9.80 -14.76
C SER A 237 20.74 -8.31 -14.52
N ARG A 238 21.11 -7.58 -15.57
CA ARG A 238 21.18 -6.12 -15.55
C ARG A 238 19.80 -5.48 -15.28
N LEU A 239 18.72 -6.13 -15.72
CA LEU A 239 17.36 -5.68 -15.48
C LEU A 239 16.98 -5.69 -13.98
N ALA A 240 17.54 -6.62 -13.21
CA ALA A 240 17.31 -6.65 -11.76
C ALA A 240 17.75 -5.36 -11.05
N LYS A 241 18.76 -4.66 -11.57
CA LYS A 241 19.24 -3.38 -11.03
C LYS A 241 18.22 -2.24 -11.21
N LEU A 242 17.28 -2.41 -12.13
CA LEU A 242 16.25 -1.41 -12.42
C LEU A 242 15.00 -1.55 -11.53
N ARG A 243 14.85 -2.64 -10.76
CA ARG A 243 13.67 -2.91 -9.93
C ARG A 243 13.31 -1.72 -9.03
N ALA A 244 14.22 -1.35 -8.14
CA ALA A 244 13.99 -0.29 -7.18
C ALA A 244 13.77 1.09 -7.86
N PRO A 245 14.63 1.56 -8.78
CA PRO A 245 14.41 2.85 -9.41
C PRO A 245 13.12 2.91 -10.25
N LEU A 246 12.74 1.82 -10.92
CA LEU A 246 11.49 1.77 -11.67
C LEU A 246 10.27 1.80 -10.75
N LEU A 247 10.29 1.01 -9.65
CA LEU A 247 9.18 0.99 -8.70
C LEU A 247 9.02 2.33 -7.98
N VAL A 248 10.13 2.94 -7.56
CA VAL A 248 10.13 4.28 -6.95
C VAL A 248 9.63 5.33 -7.95
N GLY A 249 10.12 5.29 -9.19
CA GLY A 249 9.67 6.19 -10.26
C GLY A 249 8.18 6.02 -10.56
N PHE A 250 7.71 4.79 -10.66
CA PHE A 250 6.28 4.48 -10.83
C PHE A 250 5.45 5.02 -9.66
N GLY A 251 5.89 4.73 -8.42
CA GLY A 251 5.24 5.25 -7.22
C GLY A 251 5.16 6.77 -7.25
N PHE A 252 6.26 7.46 -7.54
CA PHE A 252 6.29 8.92 -7.60
C PHE A 252 5.32 9.48 -8.65
N VAL A 253 5.33 8.93 -9.88
CA VAL A 253 4.43 9.38 -10.95
C VAL A 253 2.97 9.09 -10.60
N THR A 254 2.67 7.89 -10.11
CA THR A 254 1.31 7.49 -9.74
C THR A 254 0.78 8.35 -8.59
N TYR A 255 1.62 8.63 -7.58
CA TYR A 255 1.21 9.44 -6.43
C TYR A 255 1.07 10.93 -6.73
N ALA A 256 1.85 11.44 -7.67
CA ALA A 256 1.68 12.82 -8.14
C ALA A 256 0.32 13.02 -8.84
N ILE A 257 -0.26 11.95 -9.40
CA ILE A 257 -1.50 11.97 -10.15
C ILE A 257 -2.68 11.50 -9.27
N VAL A 258 -2.54 10.33 -8.65
CA VAL A 258 -3.59 9.70 -7.82
C VAL A 258 -3.00 9.19 -6.52
N PRO A 259 -3.14 9.93 -5.41
CA PRO A 259 -2.59 9.53 -4.12
C PRO A 259 -3.37 8.33 -3.53
N VAL A 260 -2.88 7.10 -3.74
CA VAL A 260 -3.42 5.86 -3.18
C VAL A 260 -2.47 5.33 -2.10
N LEU A 261 -2.52 5.92 -0.91
CA LEU A 261 -1.59 5.60 0.19
C LEU A 261 -1.53 4.10 0.54
N PRO A 262 -2.66 3.34 0.62
CA PRO A 262 -2.60 1.91 0.92
C PRO A 262 -1.76 1.12 -0.07
N PHE A 263 -1.86 1.44 -1.35
CA PHE A 263 -1.10 0.77 -2.40
C PHE A 263 0.40 1.08 -2.31
N ALA A 264 0.79 2.35 -1.99
CA ALA A 264 2.20 2.68 -1.79
C ALA A 264 2.83 1.94 -0.60
N LEU A 265 2.10 1.86 0.51
CA LEU A 265 2.57 1.12 1.67
C LEU A 265 2.79 -0.36 1.33
N LEU A 266 1.89 -0.94 0.52
CA LEU A 266 2.04 -2.32 0.06
C LEU A 266 3.23 -2.51 -0.87
N LEU A 267 3.53 -1.55 -1.75
CA LEU A 267 4.70 -1.59 -2.62
C LEU A 267 6.03 -1.38 -1.87
N ALA A 268 5.98 -0.76 -0.70
CA ALA A 268 7.16 -0.43 0.11
C ALA A 268 7.60 -1.57 1.05
N VAL A 269 6.76 -2.58 1.25
CA VAL A 269 7.04 -3.77 2.10
C VAL A 269 7.74 -4.86 1.31
#